data_66f51d7df5d28ac818fc77387e3143a5
#
_entry.id   66f51d7df5d28ac818fc77387e3143a5
#
_cell.length_a   1.000
_cell.length_b   1.000
_cell.length_c   1.000
_cell.angle_alpha   90.00
_cell.angle_beta   90.00
_cell.angle_gamma   90.00
#
_symmetry.space_group_name_H-M   'P 1'
#
loop_
_entity.id
_entity.type
_entity.pdbx_description
1 polymer ?
#
loop_
_entity_poly.entity_id
_entity_poly.type
_entity_poly.pdbx_seq_one_letter_code
_entity_poly.pdbx_strand_id
1 'polypeptide(L)'
;MHRPALARLYRPRRFSEIIGQDHVSATLRTAVERGRVAHAYLFCGPRGVGKTTAARVLAMALNCADREDGEPCGKCESCDRIWSGKTSLDVVEIDAASNRGVDDARDLRERAMYAPSGESRYKVYIIDEAHMLTREAWNAFLKIFEEPPPRVIFVLATTEPGKILQAAPPILSRCQRFDFRRIATEQIRARMVEVLSTEGVEAEEAALVPISRKAEGALRDALSSLDQVLAFSGTTITADDVRRVLGLIEEETFFELFEILTDRRAADVFGFVERLVDDGYDLEEFQRGLGDSLRLLLRAKLEGADALEAVASHLTKRYAELAERFDVGDLLRMLSALAEFDADGRFRKSEQQRILIEVLLLRFAMLDRTVDLERLIEAAGSAEEPAAKGATGSGGGEGAKPIGRRRATEQRSGKTGRPSAPPAPGGDSVASAKEAWHSVIADGQVLRPGQGIALRAVQVTDLRPDGELVVAVGVGTPGSEVLAEAVTRRRLEEELSGRLGRPIRISLVEPTAGRASRVSEDSSRKQKLERLVEGDEDLQQLVEKLDLEIVD
;
A
#
# COMPACT_ATOMS: atom_id res chain seq x y z
N MET A 1 -0.52 28.78 31.84
CA MET A 1 -1.74 28.04 31.42
C MET A 1 -1.41 27.22 30.20
N HIS A 2 -1.69 25.94 30.19
CA HIS A 2 -1.45 25.10 29.01
C HIS A 2 -2.48 25.46 27.93
N ARG A 3 -2.04 26.04 26.82
CA ARG A 3 -2.91 26.34 25.65
C ARG A 3 -3.30 25.03 24.98
N PRO A 4 -4.58 24.78 24.68
CA PRO A 4 -4.97 23.59 23.89
C PRO A 4 -4.39 23.67 22.48
N ALA A 5 -4.00 22.52 21.90
CA ALA A 5 -3.54 22.44 20.53
C ALA A 5 -4.57 23.02 19.52
N LEU A 6 -4.11 23.63 18.45
CA LEU A 6 -4.94 24.28 17.41
C LEU A 6 -6.01 23.31 16.85
N ALA A 7 -5.64 22.06 16.60
CA ALA A 7 -6.56 21.02 16.12
C ALA A 7 -7.75 20.76 17.08
N ARG A 8 -7.59 21.08 18.37
CA ARG A 8 -8.66 20.99 19.38
C ARG A 8 -9.41 22.32 19.51
N LEU A 9 -8.70 23.45 19.52
CA LEU A 9 -9.27 24.78 19.69
C LEU A 9 -10.21 25.15 18.54
N TYR A 10 -9.78 24.87 17.30
CA TYR A 10 -10.50 25.17 16.07
C TYR A 10 -11.34 24.00 15.53
N ARG A 11 -11.68 23.03 16.40
CA ARG A 11 -12.58 21.96 16.05
C ARG A 11 -13.98 22.51 15.78
N PRO A 12 -14.62 22.20 14.63
CA PRO A 12 -15.97 22.64 14.28
C PRO A 12 -17.01 22.38 15.36
N ARG A 13 -17.87 23.36 15.57
CA ARG A 13 -19.02 23.31 16.49
C ARG A 13 -20.35 23.24 15.77
N ARG A 14 -20.36 23.46 14.44
CA ARG A 14 -21.55 23.45 13.57
C ARG A 14 -21.26 22.62 12.32
N PHE A 15 -22.32 22.12 11.67
CA PHE A 15 -22.16 21.42 10.40
C PHE A 15 -21.58 22.31 9.31
N SER A 16 -21.98 23.59 9.29
CA SER A 16 -21.47 24.60 8.35
C SER A 16 -19.98 24.90 8.47
N GLU A 17 -19.36 24.55 9.60
CA GLU A 17 -17.92 24.74 9.85
C GLU A 17 -17.08 23.51 9.44
N ILE A 18 -17.71 22.39 9.04
CA ILE A 18 -17.01 21.18 8.63
C ILE A 18 -16.56 21.31 7.19
N ILE A 19 -15.25 21.46 6.99
CA ILE A 19 -14.64 21.73 5.70
C ILE A 19 -14.52 20.48 4.84
N GLY A 20 -14.82 20.61 3.54
CA GLY A 20 -14.61 19.56 2.53
C GLY A 20 -15.57 18.36 2.63
N GLN A 21 -16.59 18.43 3.49
CA GLN A 21 -17.58 17.37 3.71
C GLN A 21 -19.03 17.87 3.51
N ASP A 22 -19.26 18.76 2.56
CA ASP A 22 -20.55 19.43 2.36
C ASP A 22 -21.71 18.46 2.18
N HIS A 23 -21.49 17.35 1.46
CA HIS A 23 -22.49 16.31 1.24
C HIS A 23 -22.91 15.60 2.54
N VAL A 24 -21.97 15.39 3.48
CA VAL A 24 -22.24 14.79 4.79
C VAL A 24 -22.98 15.80 5.67
N SER A 25 -22.42 17.01 5.77
CA SER A 25 -22.93 18.10 6.61
C SER A 25 -24.35 18.48 6.23
N ALA A 26 -24.64 18.69 4.95
CA ALA A 26 -25.98 19.02 4.47
C ALA A 26 -27.00 17.92 4.74
N THR A 27 -26.61 16.65 4.53
CA THR A 27 -27.52 15.52 4.77
C THR A 27 -27.83 15.35 6.25
N LEU A 28 -26.84 15.42 7.13
CA LEU A 28 -27.03 15.28 8.58
C LEU A 28 -27.85 16.45 9.13
N ARG A 29 -27.57 17.70 8.70
CA ARG A 29 -28.34 18.88 9.08
C ARG A 29 -29.81 18.74 8.69
N THR A 30 -30.09 18.37 7.45
CA THR A 30 -31.46 18.16 6.95
C THR A 30 -32.17 17.03 7.71
N ALA A 31 -31.48 15.93 8.05
CA ALA A 31 -32.04 14.84 8.84
C ALA A 31 -32.46 15.32 10.23
N VAL A 32 -31.65 16.14 10.91
CA VAL A 32 -31.93 16.72 12.21
C VAL A 32 -33.07 17.73 12.11
N GLU A 33 -33.09 18.62 11.13
CA GLU A 33 -34.12 19.62 10.87
C GLU A 33 -35.50 18.97 10.71
N ARG A 34 -35.56 17.88 9.90
CA ARG A 34 -36.82 17.17 9.60
C ARG A 34 -37.20 16.13 10.65
N GLY A 35 -36.40 15.94 11.70
CA GLY A 35 -36.61 14.90 12.70
C GLY A 35 -36.52 13.46 12.16
N ARG A 36 -35.88 13.26 11.02
CA ARG A 36 -35.69 11.95 10.35
C ARG A 36 -34.29 11.42 10.57
N VAL A 37 -33.96 11.15 11.82
CA VAL A 37 -32.63 10.70 12.23
C VAL A 37 -32.57 9.18 12.23
N ALA A 38 -31.55 8.57 11.63
CA ALA A 38 -31.35 7.14 11.68
C ALA A 38 -30.87 6.70 13.08
N HIS A 39 -31.18 5.47 13.47
CA HIS A 39 -30.72 4.89 14.73
C HIS A 39 -29.22 4.54 14.73
N ALA A 40 -28.63 4.35 13.56
CA ALA A 40 -27.21 4.03 13.42
C ALA A 40 -26.59 4.69 12.19
N TYR A 41 -25.41 5.24 12.37
CA TYR A 41 -24.60 5.87 11.35
C TYR A 41 -23.23 5.19 11.28
N LEU A 42 -22.69 5.04 10.07
CA LEU A 42 -21.34 4.56 9.84
C LEU A 42 -20.56 5.62 9.06
N PHE A 43 -19.60 6.28 9.71
CA PHE A 43 -18.72 7.29 9.14
C PHE A 43 -17.41 6.64 8.72
N CYS A 44 -17.21 6.51 7.41
CA CYS A 44 -16.04 5.89 6.80
C CYS A 44 -15.12 6.95 6.21
N GLY A 45 -13.81 6.75 6.26
CA GLY A 45 -12.85 7.62 5.55
C GLY A 45 -11.52 7.76 6.27
N PRO A 46 -10.54 8.44 5.66
CA PRO A 46 -9.20 8.61 6.21
C PRO A 46 -9.18 9.23 7.61
N ARG A 47 -8.05 9.11 8.30
CA ARG A 47 -7.83 9.76 9.58
C ARG A 47 -7.80 11.30 9.39
N GLY A 48 -8.23 12.06 10.39
CA GLY A 48 -8.06 13.52 10.40
C GLY A 48 -9.03 14.34 9.54
N VAL A 49 -9.99 13.69 8.82
CA VAL A 49 -10.94 14.36 7.90
C VAL A 49 -12.23 14.84 8.56
N GLY A 50 -12.41 14.64 9.88
CA GLY A 50 -13.54 15.18 10.64
C GLY A 50 -14.64 14.19 11.04
N LYS A 51 -14.48 12.87 10.92
CA LYS A 51 -15.49 11.86 11.28
C LYS A 51 -16.02 12.02 12.71
N THR A 52 -15.14 11.97 13.71
CA THR A 52 -15.49 12.11 15.14
C THR A 52 -16.03 13.52 15.44
N THR A 53 -15.56 14.54 14.73
CA THR A 53 -16.08 15.90 14.82
C THR A 53 -17.53 15.97 14.35
N ALA A 54 -17.84 15.41 13.18
CA ALA A 54 -19.21 15.36 12.65
C ALA A 54 -20.15 14.56 13.59
N ALA A 55 -19.65 13.47 14.20
CA ALA A 55 -20.39 12.71 15.21
C ALA A 55 -20.75 13.57 16.44
N ARG A 56 -19.79 14.36 16.94
CA ARG A 56 -20.06 15.30 18.05
C ARG A 56 -21.01 16.42 17.66
N VAL A 57 -20.88 17.00 16.46
CA VAL A 57 -21.79 18.03 15.96
C VAL A 57 -23.21 17.46 15.82
N LEU A 58 -23.37 16.22 15.33
CA LEU A 58 -24.67 15.54 15.30
C LEU A 58 -25.25 15.37 16.72
N ALA A 59 -24.43 14.89 17.67
CA ALA A 59 -24.86 14.73 19.06
C ALA A 59 -25.24 16.08 19.69
N MET A 60 -24.49 17.15 19.37
CA MET A 60 -24.85 18.52 19.80
C MET A 60 -26.17 18.98 19.20
N ALA A 61 -26.37 18.80 17.88
CA ALA A 61 -27.58 19.22 17.18
C ALA A 61 -28.85 18.50 17.73
N LEU A 62 -28.72 17.23 18.09
CA LEU A 62 -29.81 16.42 18.66
C LEU A 62 -30.19 16.83 20.09
N ASN A 63 -29.23 17.37 20.85
CA ASN A 63 -29.38 17.71 22.27
C ASN A 63 -29.35 19.22 22.56
N CYS A 64 -29.30 20.05 21.52
CA CYS A 64 -29.26 21.50 21.65
C CYS A 64 -30.67 22.05 21.89
N ALA A 65 -30.82 22.86 22.96
CA ALA A 65 -32.07 23.53 23.25
C ALA A 65 -32.38 24.67 22.26
N ASP A 66 -31.32 25.36 21.81
CA ASP A 66 -31.38 26.54 20.94
C ASP A 66 -30.97 26.16 19.50
N ARG A 67 -31.43 25.02 19.00
CA ARG A 67 -31.17 24.56 17.65
C ARG A 67 -31.97 25.37 16.64
N GLU A 68 -31.28 25.81 15.56
CA GLU A 68 -31.89 26.54 14.46
C GLU A 68 -31.53 25.86 13.13
N ASP A 69 -32.52 25.61 12.27
CA ASP A 69 -32.32 24.99 10.92
C ASP A 69 -31.49 23.69 10.93
N GLY A 70 -31.62 22.89 11.97
CA GLY A 70 -30.84 21.67 12.13
C GLY A 70 -29.40 21.88 12.64
N GLU A 71 -28.96 23.11 12.81
CA GLU A 71 -27.63 23.48 13.33
C GLU A 71 -27.64 23.59 14.85
N PRO A 72 -26.62 23.07 15.58
CA PRO A 72 -26.49 23.33 17.01
C PRO A 72 -26.06 24.80 17.24
N CYS A 73 -26.48 25.42 18.34
CA CYS A 73 -26.07 26.78 18.67
C CYS A 73 -24.57 26.90 19.00
N GLY A 74 -23.89 25.80 19.35
CA GLY A 74 -22.45 25.72 19.65
C GLY A 74 -22.03 26.37 20.98
N LYS A 75 -22.95 26.99 21.74
CA LYS A 75 -22.61 27.79 22.94
C LYS A 75 -23.42 27.46 24.19
N CYS A 76 -24.56 26.76 24.09
CA CYS A 76 -25.32 26.34 25.27
C CYS A 76 -24.57 25.28 26.08
N GLU A 77 -24.96 25.09 27.32
CA GLU A 77 -24.30 24.13 28.24
C GLU A 77 -24.17 22.72 27.66
N SER A 78 -25.24 22.23 27.00
CA SER A 78 -25.22 20.92 26.33
C SER A 78 -24.19 20.87 25.21
N CYS A 79 -24.17 21.88 24.35
CA CYS A 79 -23.19 21.96 23.24
C CYS A 79 -21.76 22.03 23.78
N ASP A 80 -21.47 22.89 24.76
CA ASP A 80 -20.13 23.04 25.32
C ASP A 80 -19.65 21.76 26.02
N ARG A 81 -20.51 21.07 26.73
CA ARG A 81 -20.22 19.80 27.41
C ARG A 81 -19.83 18.71 26.39
N ILE A 82 -20.64 18.56 25.33
CA ILE A 82 -20.39 17.56 24.28
C ILE A 82 -19.13 17.90 23.49
N TRP A 83 -18.98 19.18 23.10
CA TRP A 83 -17.82 19.62 22.33
C TRP A 83 -16.51 19.44 23.09
N SER A 84 -16.49 19.76 24.39
CA SER A 84 -15.30 19.62 25.23
C SER A 84 -14.93 18.16 25.56
N GLY A 85 -15.82 17.20 25.24
CA GLY A 85 -15.64 15.79 25.56
C GLY A 85 -15.77 15.49 27.07
N LYS A 86 -16.41 16.38 27.82
CA LYS A 86 -16.74 16.13 29.24
C LYS A 86 -17.81 15.07 29.33
N THR A 87 -17.75 14.24 30.37
CA THR A 87 -18.71 13.16 30.62
C THR A 87 -20.14 13.68 30.61
N SER A 88 -20.97 13.10 29.76
CA SER A 88 -22.40 13.35 29.67
C SER A 88 -23.15 12.04 29.84
N LEU A 89 -24.30 12.07 30.50
CA LEU A 89 -25.15 10.88 30.63
C LEU A 89 -25.78 10.47 29.30
N ASP A 90 -25.98 11.46 28.42
CA ASP A 90 -26.67 11.25 27.13
C ASP A 90 -25.73 11.15 25.93
N VAL A 91 -24.45 11.54 26.07
CA VAL A 91 -23.47 11.40 24.98
C VAL A 91 -22.24 10.71 25.52
N VAL A 92 -22.01 9.50 25.01
CA VAL A 92 -20.89 8.64 25.42
C VAL A 92 -19.98 8.44 24.21
N GLU A 93 -18.73 8.87 24.32
CA GLU A 93 -17.71 8.65 23.31
C GLU A 93 -16.73 7.59 23.79
N ILE A 94 -16.50 6.59 22.97
CA ILE A 94 -15.66 5.42 23.26
C ILE A 94 -14.67 5.26 22.11
N ASP A 95 -13.41 5.16 22.45
CA ASP A 95 -12.36 4.72 21.53
C ASP A 95 -12.28 3.19 21.57
N ALA A 96 -12.66 2.54 20.46
CA ALA A 96 -12.60 1.09 20.35
C ALA A 96 -11.17 0.55 20.35
N ALA A 97 -10.14 1.38 20.12
CA ALA A 97 -8.76 0.94 20.25
C ALA A 97 -8.40 0.60 21.71
N SER A 98 -9.01 1.32 22.67
CA SER A 98 -8.83 1.11 24.11
C SER A 98 -9.88 0.19 24.72
N ASN A 99 -11.08 0.09 24.12
CA ASN A 99 -12.24 -0.66 24.63
C ASN A 99 -12.72 -1.68 23.58
N ARG A 100 -11.91 -2.74 23.37
CA ARG A 100 -12.11 -3.73 22.29
C ARG A 100 -12.99 -4.90 22.70
N GLY A 101 -13.16 -5.11 24.01
CA GLY A 101 -13.63 -6.33 24.61
C GLY A 101 -15.13 -6.56 24.47
N VAL A 102 -15.52 -7.82 24.61
CA VAL A 102 -16.92 -8.22 24.65
C VAL A 102 -17.63 -7.68 25.89
N ASP A 103 -16.93 -7.54 27.00
CA ASP A 103 -17.50 -7.04 28.26
C ASP A 103 -17.77 -5.54 28.16
N ASP A 104 -16.85 -4.76 27.57
CA ASP A 104 -17.09 -3.33 27.26
C ASP A 104 -18.34 -3.15 26.39
N ALA A 105 -18.48 -4.01 25.36
CA ALA A 105 -19.63 -3.98 24.46
C ALA A 105 -20.95 -4.37 25.16
N ARG A 106 -20.92 -5.33 26.09
CA ARG A 106 -22.08 -5.72 26.90
C ARG A 106 -22.52 -4.61 27.87
N ASP A 107 -21.56 -4.00 28.56
CA ASP A 107 -21.80 -2.86 29.45
C ASP A 107 -22.41 -1.69 28.67
N LEU A 108 -21.89 -1.40 27.48
CA LEU A 108 -22.42 -0.35 26.64
C LEU A 108 -23.84 -0.67 26.16
N ARG A 109 -24.11 -1.91 25.77
CA ARG A 109 -25.43 -2.36 25.39
C ARG A 109 -26.44 -2.23 26.56
N GLU A 110 -26.05 -2.64 27.76
CA GLU A 110 -26.92 -2.51 28.94
C GLU A 110 -27.22 -1.05 29.25
N ARG A 111 -26.20 -0.17 29.20
CA ARG A 111 -26.40 1.28 29.40
C ARG A 111 -27.25 1.91 28.29
N ALA A 112 -27.22 1.38 27.07
CA ALA A 112 -28.04 1.87 25.98
C ALA A 112 -29.54 1.54 26.14
N MET A 113 -29.89 0.53 26.93
CA MET A 113 -31.30 0.20 27.24
C MET A 113 -31.96 1.20 28.16
N TYR A 114 -31.21 2.04 28.89
CA TYR A 114 -31.78 3.09 29.71
C TYR A 114 -32.17 4.32 28.89
N ALA A 115 -33.33 4.90 29.18
CA ALA A 115 -33.82 6.10 28.52
C ALA A 115 -32.86 7.29 28.67
N PRO A 116 -32.89 8.27 27.74
CA PRO A 116 -32.19 9.54 27.89
C PRO A 116 -32.61 10.28 29.15
N SER A 117 -31.75 11.18 29.66
CA SER A 117 -31.97 11.94 30.90
C SER A 117 -33.13 12.94 30.84
N GLY A 118 -33.74 13.15 29.67
CA GLY A 118 -34.88 14.05 29.47
C GLY A 118 -35.73 13.64 28.27
N GLU A 119 -37.02 14.00 28.30
CA GLU A 119 -38.02 13.59 27.28
C GLU A 119 -37.73 14.10 25.87
N SER A 120 -37.00 15.22 25.71
CA SER A 120 -36.63 15.81 24.42
C SER A 120 -35.21 15.49 23.99
N ARG A 121 -34.45 14.67 24.75
CA ARG A 121 -33.05 14.37 24.51
C ARG A 121 -32.87 13.05 23.77
N TYR A 122 -31.71 12.94 23.11
CA TYR A 122 -31.22 11.73 22.46
C TYR A 122 -30.00 11.21 23.20
N LYS A 123 -29.91 9.90 23.36
CA LYS A 123 -28.73 9.23 23.86
C LYS A 123 -27.87 8.84 22.68
N VAL A 124 -26.65 9.37 22.58
CA VAL A 124 -25.77 9.18 21.44
C VAL A 124 -24.51 8.46 21.88
N TYR A 125 -24.21 7.34 21.23
CA TYR A 125 -22.99 6.58 21.41
C TYR A 125 -22.10 6.81 20.20
N ILE A 126 -20.92 7.41 20.42
CA ILE A 126 -19.89 7.63 19.41
C ILE A 126 -18.81 6.58 19.65
N ILE A 127 -18.64 5.66 18.71
CA ILE A 127 -17.63 4.60 18.77
C ILE A 127 -16.59 4.93 17.71
N ASP A 128 -15.45 5.48 18.15
CA ASP A 128 -14.33 5.82 17.25
C ASP A 128 -13.46 4.60 17.03
N GLU A 129 -12.83 4.52 15.86
CA GLU A 129 -12.05 3.38 15.35
C GLU A 129 -12.78 2.04 15.52
N ALA A 130 -14.06 2.02 15.19
CA ALA A 130 -14.97 0.88 15.40
C ALA A 130 -14.45 -0.44 14.79
N HIS A 131 -13.58 -0.39 13.76
CA HIS A 131 -12.93 -1.58 13.17
C HIS A 131 -12.01 -2.33 14.15
N MET A 132 -11.67 -1.73 15.29
CA MET A 132 -10.85 -2.34 16.34
C MET A 132 -11.65 -3.25 17.28
N LEU A 133 -13.00 -3.22 17.23
CA LEU A 133 -13.85 -4.09 18.02
C LEU A 133 -13.66 -5.55 17.62
N THR A 134 -13.64 -6.44 18.63
CA THR A 134 -13.57 -7.89 18.38
C THR A 134 -14.87 -8.40 17.75
N ARG A 135 -14.82 -9.59 17.14
CA ARG A 135 -15.99 -10.23 16.53
C ARG A 135 -17.07 -10.51 17.59
N GLU A 136 -16.65 -10.87 18.79
CA GLU A 136 -17.54 -11.11 19.95
C GLU A 136 -18.23 -9.82 20.42
N ALA A 137 -17.50 -8.69 20.43
CA ALA A 137 -18.06 -7.37 20.72
C ALA A 137 -19.12 -6.97 19.67
N TRP A 138 -18.83 -7.18 18.38
CA TRP A 138 -19.82 -6.96 17.31
C TRP A 138 -21.09 -7.81 17.49
N ASN A 139 -20.94 -9.08 17.85
CA ASN A 139 -22.09 -9.97 18.12
C ASN A 139 -22.93 -9.47 19.30
N ALA A 140 -22.30 -8.88 20.33
CA ALA A 140 -23.04 -8.29 21.44
C ALA A 140 -23.90 -7.07 21.02
N PHE A 141 -23.44 -6.34 19.98
CA PHE A 141 -24.17 -5.19 19.43
C PHE A 141 -25.29 -5.57 18.45
N LEU A 142 -25.25 -6.73 17.78
CA LEU A 142 -26.24 -7.09 16.75
C LEU A 142 -27.67 -6.89 17.21
N LYS A 143 -28.02 -7.36 18.41
CA LYS A 143 -29.38 -7.27 18.92
C LYS A 143 -29.89 -5.83 19.11
N ILE A 144 -29.02 -4.90 19.53
CA ILE A 144 -29.42 -3.50 19.74
C ILE A 144 -29.50 -2.73 18.43
N PHE A 145 -28.77 -3.16 17.39
CA PHE A 145 -28.90 -2.61 16.04
C PHE A 145 -30.13 -3.13 15.29
N GLU A 146 -30.65 -4.31 15.67
CA GLU A 146 -31.90 -4.87 15.14
C GLU A 146 -33.13 -4.22 15.74
N GLU A 147 -33.11 -4.06 17.06
CA GLU A 147 -34.22 -3.47 17.85
C GLU A 147 -33.70 -2.30 18.70
N PRO A 148 -33.39 -1.15 18.06
CA PRO A 148 -32.81 -0.02 18.78
C PRO A 148 -33.82 0.60 19.74
N PRO A 149 -33.41 0.93 20.98
CA PRO A 149 -34.24 1.64 21.91
C PRO A 149 -34.62 3.03 21.36
N PRO A 150 -35.81 3.56 21.71
CA PRO A 150 -36.23 4.85 21.21
C PRO A 150 -35.30 5.97 21.67
N ARG A 151 -34.92 6.87 20.72
CA ARG A 151 -34.01 8.00 20.92
C ARG A 151 -32.57 7.61 21.30
N VAL A 152 -32.15 6.39 21.01
CA VAL A 152 -30.76 5.95 21.11
C VAL A 152 -30.18 5.93 19.72
N ILE A 153 -29.02 6.57 19.54
CA ILE A 153 -28.32 6.68 18.25
C ILE A 153 -26.91 6.21 18.42
N PHE A 154 -26.46 5.39 17.49
CA PHE A 154 -25.08 4.93 17.38
C PHE A 154 -24.37 5.61 16.20
N VAL A 155 -23.19 6.14 16.44
CA VAL A 155 -22.31 6.68 15.39
C VAL A 155 -21.00 5.92 15.43
N LEU A 156 -20.80 5.07 14.45
CA LEU A 156 -19.58 4.29 14.27
C LEU A 156 -18.64 5.07 13.34
N ALA A 157 -17.43 5.38 13.78
CA ALA A 157 -16.41 6.00 12.96
C ALA A 157 -15.28 4.99 12.68
N THR A 158 -14.80 4.92 11.43
CA THR A 158 -13.76 3.98 11.04
C THR A 158 -12.88 4.51 9.92
N THR A 159 -11.61 4.16 9.98
CA THR A 159 -10.66 4.33 8.86
C THR A 159 -10.65 3.11 7.93
N GLU A 160 -11.08 1.93 8.40
CA GLU A 160 -11.01 0.66 7.69
C GLU A 160 -12.40 -0.02 7.59
N PRO A 161 -13.28 0.46 6.70
CA PRO A 161 -14.63 -0.12 6.58
C PRO A 161 -14.61 -1.58 6.11
N GLY A 162 -13.56 -2.01 5.39
CA GLY A 162 -13.37 -3.39 4.95
C GLY A 162 -13.26 -4.38 6.11
N LYS A 163 -12.61 -4.00 7.22
CA LYS A 163 -12.52 -4.84 8.42
C LYS A 163 -13.89 -5.05 9.08
N ILE A 164 -14.73 -4.01 9.11
CA ILE A 164 -16.10 -4.13 9.64
C ILE A 164 -16.94 -5.03 8.74
N LEU A 165 -16.78 -4.91 7.40
CA LEU A 165 -17.48 -5.76 6.44
C LEU A 165 -17.16 -7.26 6.66
N GLN A 166 -15.93 -7.58 7.00
CA GLN A 166 -15.50 -8.95 7.30
C GLN A 166 -15.96 -9.44 8.68
N ALA A 167 -15.90 -8.57 9.70
CA ALA A 167 -16.21 -8.93 11.08
C ALA A 167 -17.71 -9.00 11.36
N ALA A 168 -18.49 -8.08 10.81
CA ALA A 168 -19.90 -7.89 11.13
C ALA A 168 -20.76 -7.41 9.94
N PRO A 169 -20.89 -8.17 8.85
CA PRO A 169 -21.67 -7.79 7.67
C PRO A 169 -23.12 -7.36 7.98
N PRO A 170 -23.86 -8.00 8.93
CA PRO A 170 -25.22 -7.62 9.23
C PRO A 170 -25.39 -6.20 9.80
N ILE A 171 -24.37 -5.63 10.44
CA ILE A 171 -24.42 -4.28 10.98
C ILE A 171 -24.44 -3.23 9.88
N LEU A 172 -23.70 -3.45 8.80
CA LEU A 172 -23.62 -2.51 7.69
C LEU A 172 -24.97 -2.26 7.01
N SER A 173 -25.82 -3.29 6.92
CA SER A 173 -27.16 -3.15 6.33
C SER A 173 -28.13 -2.34 7.21
N ARG A 174 -27.79 -2.13 8.48
CA ARG A 174 -28.58 -1.41 9.48
C ARG A 174 -28.08 0.00 9.76
N CYS A 175 -26.90 0.35 9.23
CA CYS A 175 -26.30 1.66 9.38
C CYS A 175 -26.48 2.53 8.13
N GLN A 176 -26.79 3.80 8.32
CA GLN A 176 -26.67 4.77 7.26
C GLN A 176 -25.19 5.14 7.09
N ARG A 177 -24.60 4.79 5.94
CA ARG A 177 -23.19 5.01 5.64
C ARG A 177 -22.96 6.40 5.08
N PHE A 178 -21.88 7.04 5.55
CA PHE A 178 -21.34 8.30 5.05
C PHE A 178 -19.83 8.15 4.77
N ASP A 179 -19.44 8.47 3.55
CA ASP A 179 -18.04 8.39 3.12
C ASP A 179 -17.40 9.77 3.16
N PHE A 180 -16.49 9.97 4.12
CA PHE A 180 -15.68 11.18 4.26
C PHE A 180 -14.51 11.13 3.30
N ARG A 181 -14.26 12.24 2.61
CA ARG A 181 -13.20 12.35 1.61
C ARG A 181 -12.00 13.10 2.16
N ARG A 182 -10.84 12.93 1.53
CA ARG A 182 -9.68 13.79 1.77
C ARG A 182 -10.06 15.22 1.41
N ILE A 183 -9.64 16.17 2.25
CA ILE A 183 -9.90 17.59 2.06
C ILE A 183 -8.88 18.12 1.04
N ALA A 184 -9.33 18.96 0.10
CA ALA A 184 -8.46 19.53 -0.90
C ALA A 184 -7.38 20.43 -0.24
N THR A 185 -6.18 20.44 -0.80
CA THR A 185 -5.04 21.20 -0.28
C THR A 185 -5.37 22.69 -0.15
N GLU A 186 -6.10 23.25 -1.11
CA GLU A 186 -6.54 24.65 -1.12
C GLU A 186 -7.49 24.97 0.05
N GLN A 187 -8.41 24.04 0.38
CA GLN A 187 -9.32 24.21 1.50
C GLN A 187 -8.59 24.11 2.85
N ILE A 188 -7.60 23.22 2.96
CA ILE A 188 -6.74 23.15 4.14
C ILE A 188 -5.95 24.44 4.30
N ARG A 189 -5.35 24.94 3.23
CA ARG A 189 -4.60 26.20 3.22
C ARG A 189 -5.48 27.37 3.64
N ALA A 190 -6.67 27.52 3.04
CA ALA A 190 -7.62 28.57 3.40
C ALA A 190 -7.98 28.53 4.89
N ARG A 191 -8.19 27.33 5.45
CA ARG A 191 -8.46 27.18 6.89
C ARG A 191 -7.28 27.56 7.76
N MET A 192 -6.05 27.21 7.37
CA MET A 192 -4.86 27.62 8.11
C MET A 192 -4.71 29.15 8.12
N VAL A 193 -4.95 29.83 7.00
CA VAL A 193 -4.94 31.31 6.92
C VAL A 193 -5.98 31.91 7.88
N GLU A 194 -7.19 31.38 7.92
CA GLU A 194 -8.25 31.84 8.83
C GLU A 194 -7.85 31.65 10.30
N VAL A 195 -7.26 30.50 10.64
CA VAL A 195 -6.76 30.22 11.98
C VAL A 195 -5.65 31.20 12.36
N LEU A 196 -4.67 31.40 11.50
CA LEU A 196 -3.55 32.33 11.74
C LEU A 196 -4.02 33.77 11.90
N SER A 197 -4.97 34.22 11.07
CA SER A 197 -5.58 35.54 11.21
C SER A 197 -6.25 35.73 12.57
N THR A 198 -6.97 34.68 13.06
CA THR A 198 -7.61 34.73 14.40
C THR A 198 -6.58 34.75 15.52
N GLU A 199 -5.42 34.10 15.32
CA GLU A 199 -4.31 34.07 16.27
C GLU A 199 -3.42 35.33 16.21
N GLY A 200 -3.62 36.20 15.23
CA GLY A 200 -2.79 37.42 15.02
C GLY A 200 -1.38 37.10 14.54
N VAL A 201 -1.20 36.00 13.80
CA VAL A 201 0.09 35.55 13.26
C VAL A 201 0.11 35.75 11.75
N GLU A 202 1.20 36.30 11.24
CA GLU A 202 1.47 36.43 9.81
C GLU A 202 2.24 35.21 9.28
N ALA A 203 1.90 34.77 8.08
CA ALA A 203 2.60 33.67 7.43
C ALA A 203 2.80 33.96 5.94
N GLU A 204 3.96 33.61 5.43
CA GLU A 204 4.22 33.59 4.01
C GLU A 204 3.33 32.54 3.33
N GLU A 205 2.77 32.87 2.16
CA GLU A 205 1.96 31.90 1.41
C GLU A 205 2.77 30.64 1.06
N ALA A 206 4.05 30.82 0.74
CA ALA A 206 5.00 29.74 0.48
C ALA A 206 5.21 28.79 1.69
N ALA A 207 5.01 29.27 2.92
CA ALA A 207 5.12 28.48 4.13
C ALA A 207 3.95 27.51 4.33
N LEU A 208 2.74 27.87 3.90
CA LEU A 208 1.52 27.09 4.12
C LEU A 208 1.35 25.93 3.12
N VAL A 209 1.95 26.05 1.94
CA VAL A 209 1.86 25.02 0.89
C VAL A 209 2.46 23.68 1.34
N PRO A 210 3.69 23.63 1.88
CA PRO A 210 4.27 22.37 2.37
C PRO A 210 3.45 21.73 3.49
N ILE A 211 2.96 22.52 4.45
CA ILE A 211 2.12 22.01 5.56
C ILE A 211 0.85 21.35 5.01
N SER A 212 0.17 22.02 4.07
CA SER A 212 -1.08 21.51 3.49
C SER A 212 -0.87 20.26 2.63
N ARG A 213 0.26 20.15 1.92
CA ARG A 213 0.63 18.94 1.16
C ARG A 213 0.97 17.78 2.08
N LYS A 214 1.82 18.01 3.09
CA LYS A 214 2.21 17.00 4.08
C LYS A 214 1.02 16.41 4.82
N ALA A 215 -0.03 17.18 5.05
CA ALA A 215 -1.26 16.74 5.70
C ALA A 215 -2.08 15.73 4.88
N GLU A 216 -1.81 15.54 3.60
CA GLU A 216 -2.47 14.57 2.70
C GLU A 216 -4.01 14.58 2.78
N GLY A 217 -4.61 15.73 2.98
CA GLY A 217 -6.06 15.89 3.10
C GLY A 217 -6.61 15.69 4.52
N ALA A 218 -5.76 15.57 5.53
CA ALA A 218 -6.12 15.46 6.95
C ALA A 218 -5.97 16.83 7.65
N LEU A 219 -7.05 17.57 7.82
CA LEU A 219 -7.01 18.91 8.44
C LEU A 219 -6.46 18.89 9.87
N ARG A 220 -6.72 17.80 10.63
CA ARG A 220 -6.18 17.65 11.99
C ARG A 220 -4.65 17.64 11.99
N ASP A 221 -4.04 16.95 11.03
CA ASP A 221 -2.59 16.80 10.93
C ASP A 221 -1.97 18.11 10.43
N ALA A 222 -2.64 18.83 9.48
CA ALA A 222 -2.25 20.18 9.07
C ALA A 222 -2.20 21.15 10.26
N LEU A 223 -3.26 21.19 11.07
CA LEU A 223 -3.31 22.08 12.24
C LEU A 223 -2.32 21.67 13.34
N SER A 224 -2.02 20.38 13.47
CA SER A 224 -0.99 19.92 14.41
C SER A 224 0.42 20.31 13.95
N SER A 225 0.72 20.19 12.65
CA SER A 225 1.97 20.68 12.07
C SER A 225 2.10 22.21 12.18
N LEU A 226 1.01 22.93 11.94
CA LEU A 226 0.96 24.38 12.11
C LEU A 226 1.24 24.79 13.56
N ASP A 227 0.71 24.07 14.54
CA ASP A 227 0.93 24.30 15.97
C ASP A 227 2.41 24.12 16.36
N GLN A 228 3.08 23.12 15.77
CA GLN A 228 4.51 22.90 15.95
C GLN A 228 5.34 24.05 15.39
N VAL A 229 5.00 24.50 14.17
CA VAL A 229 5.70 25.65 13.54
C VAL A 229 5.49 26.92 14.35
N LEU A 230 4.25 27.21 14.79
CA LEU A 230 3.94 28.36 15.63
C LEU A 230 4.73 28.38 16.94
N ALA A 231 4.93 27.22 17.55
CA ALA A 231 5.73 27.12 18.77
C ALA A 231 7.21 27.49 18.57
N PHE A 232 7.71 27.37 17.33
CA PHE A 232 9.08 27.70 16.95
C PHE A 232 9.22 29.14 16.43
N SER A 233 8.37 29.57 15.50
CA SER A 233 8.53 30.82 14.73
C SER A 233 7.98 32.07 15.44
N GLY A 234 7.12 31.91 16.44
CA GLY A 234 6.53 33.04 17.17
C GLY A 234 5.42 33.75 16.36
N THR A 235 5.62 35.00 15.97
CA THR A 235 4.57 35.86 15.35
C THR A 235 4.56 35.86 13.82
N THR A 236 5.63 35.39 13.19
CA THR A 236 5.76 35.36 11.73
C THR A 236 6.29 34.00 11.30
N ILE A 237 5.59 33.34 10.39
CA ILE A 237 5.97 32.02 9.87
C ILE A 237 6.60 32.19 8.50
N THR A 238 7.87 31.78 8.36
CA THR A 238 8.57 31.76 7.07
C THR A 238 8.60 30.35 6.47
N ALA A 239 8.88 30.25 5.17
CA ALA A 239 9.03 28.95 4.52
C ALA A 239 10.22 28.15 5.09
N ASP A 240 11.30 28.84 5.53
CA ASP A 240 12.46 28.20 6.16
C ASP A 240 12.13 27.62 7.52
N ASP A 241 11.34 28.30 8.34
CA ASP A 241 10.88 27.77 9.62
C ASP A 241 10.09 26.48 9.44
N VAL A 242 9.18 26.47 8.46
CA VAL A 242 8.38 25.27 8.16
C VAL A 242 9.27 24.11 7.73
N ARG A 243 10.22 24.35 6.83
CA ARG A 243 11.19 23.33 6.40
C ARG A 243 11.95 22.75 7.59
N ARG A 244 12.51 23.62 8.43
CA ARG A 244 13.30 23.24 9.59
C ARG A 244 12.49 22.45 10.63
N VAL A 245 11.30 22.94 10.97
CA VAL A 245 10.46 22.31 12.02
C VAL A 245 9.84 20.98 11.56
N LEU A 246 9.45 20.90 10.30
CA LEU A 246 8.82 19.70 9.76
C LEU A 246 9.82 18.70 9.13
N GLY A 247 11.12 19.03 9.17
CA GLY A 247 12.18 18.19 8.59
C GLY A 247 12.04 18.01 7.08
N LEU A 248 11.46 19.00 6.38
CA LEU A 248 11.24 18.92 4.94
C LEU A 248 12.56 19.10 4.20
N ILE A 249 12.81 18.20 3.28
CA ILE A 249 14.03 18.17 2.49
C ILE A 249 13.92 19.15 1.33
N GLU A 250 14.99 19.88 1.07
CA GLU A 250 15.05 20.82 -0.04
C GLU A 250 15.10 20.09 -1.38
N GLU A 251 14.48 20.65 -2.40
CA GLU A 251 14.48 20.07 -3.75
C GLU A 251 15.91 19.94 -4.31
N GLU A 252 16.81 20.83 -3.91
CA GLU A 252 18.23 20.81 -4.26
C GLU A 252 18.90 19.51 -3.84
N THR A 253 18.53 18.97 -2.69
CA THR A 253 19.04 17.68 -2.19
C THR A 253 18.63 16.51 -3.11
N PHE A 254 17.38 16.52 -3.61
CA PHE A 254 16.95 15.51 -4.58
C PHE A 254 17.63 15.69 -5.94
N PHE A 255 17.87 16.92 -6.37
CA PHE A 255 18.61 17.18 -7.61
C PHE A 255 20.06 16.67 -7.52
N GLU A 256 20.75 16.90 -6.39
CA GLU A 256 22.09 16.34 -6.14
C GLU A 256 22.05 14.80 -6.24
N LEU A 257 21.07 14.16 -5.61
CA LEU A 257 20.91 12.72 -5.71
C LEU A 257 20.71 12.27 -7.16
N PHE A 258 19.83 12.94 -7.92
CA PHE A 258 19.58 12.56 -9.31
C PHE A 258 20.81 12.73 -10.19
N GLU A 259 21.68 13.71 -9.93
CA GLU A 259 22.97 13.84 -10.57
C GLU A 259 23.90 12.66 -10.22
N ILE A 260 23.97 12.23 -8.96
CA ILE A 260 24.72 11.04 -8.53
C ILE A 260 24.22 9.80 -9.27
N LEU A 261 22.88 9.62 -9.37
CA LEU A 261 22.28 8.45 -10.02
C LEU A 261 22.52 8.44 -11.53
N THR A 262 22.37 9.60 -12.22
CA THR A 262 22.58 9.69 -13.66
C THR A 262 24.04 9.49 -14.04
N ASP A 263 24.97 9.97 -13.20
CA ASP A 263 26.42 9.82 -13.39
C ASP A 263 26.95 8.46 -12.90
N ARG A 264 26.09 7.62 -12.31
CA ARG A 264 26.44 6.31 -11.74
C ARG A 264 27.54 6.35 -10.69
N ARG A 265 27.58 7.42 -9.92
CA ARG A 265 28.57 7.62 -8.86
C ARG A 265 28.16 6.89 -7.59
N ALA A 266 28.10 5.54 -7.63
CA ALA A 266 27.62 4.71 -6.53
C ALA A 266 28.39 4.94 -5.22
N ALA A 267 29.69 5.25 -5.26
CA ALA A 267 30.49 5.55 -4.08
C ALA A 267 30.00 6.81 -3.35
N ASP A 268 29.45 7.80 -4.06
CA ASP A 268 29.00 9.06 -3.50
C ASP A 268 27.69 8.93 -2.70
N VAL A 269 26.96 7.83 -2.89
CA VAL A 269 25.73 7.52 -2.16
C VAL A 269 25.96 7.50 -0.66
N PHE A 270 27.05 6.90 -0.19
CA PHE A 270 27.35 6.83 1.26
C PHE A 270 27.54 8.22 1.86
N GLY A 271 28.37 9.07 1.21
CA GLY A 271 28.60 10.44 1.67
C GLY A 271 27.34 11.31 1.57
N PHE A 272 26.47 11.06 0.60
CA PHE A 272 25.17 11.72 0.48
C PHE A 272 24.24 11.38 1.66
N VAL A 273 24.08 10.09 1.98
CA VAL A 273 23.24 9.65 3.11
C VAL A 273 23.81 10.08 4.45
N GLU A 274 25.14 10.08 4.60
CA GLU A 274 25.81 10.58 5.80
C GLU A 274 25.47 12.05 6.06
N ARG A 275 25.56 12.92 5.05
CA ARG A 275 25.15 14.33 5.15
C ARG A 275 23.67 14.48 5.52
N LEU A 276 22.76 13.69 4.92
CA LEU A 276 21.33 13.74 5.29
C LEU A 276 21.12 13.46 6.79
N VAL A 277 21.85 12.48 7.34
CA VAL A 277 21.73 12.12 8.76
C VAL A 277 22.39 13.19 9.65
N ASP A 278 23.55 13.70 9.27
CA ASP A 278 24.29 14.72 10.03
C ASP A 278 23.53 16.06 10.05
N ASP A 279 22.85 16.42 8.97
CA ASP A 279 21.99 17.59 8.87
C ASP A 279 20.65 17.41 9.63
N GLY A 280 20.40 16.21 10.16
CA GLY A 280 19.23 15.89 10.99
C GLY A 280 17.94 15.68 10.22
N TYR A 281 18.01 15.37 8.92
CA TYR A 281 16.83 15.04 8.13
C TYR A 281 16.21 13.72 8.53
N ASP A 282 14.86 13.66 8.50
CA ASP A 282 14.10 12.43 8.72
C ASP A 282 14.14 11.56 7.47
N LEU A 283 14.65 10.32 7.61
CA LEU A 283 14.78 9.38 6.50
C LEU A 283 13.43 8.87 5.96
N GLU A 284 12.35 8.89 6.75
CA GLU A 284 11.00 8.59 6.27
C GLU A 284 10.49 9.72 5.38
N GLU A 285 10.76 10.98 5.77
CA GLU A 285 10.43 12.14 4.95
C GLU A 285 11.27 12.16 3.67
N PHE A 286 12.54 11.78 3.75
CA PHE A 286 13.40 11.61 2.57
C PHE A 286 12.83 10.57 1.59
N GLN A 287 12.47 9.40 2.09
CA GLN A 287 11.89 8.33 1.26
C GLN A 287 10.59 8.79 0.56
N ARG A 288 9.74 9.54 1.28
CA ARG A 288 8.50 10.09 0.74
C ARG A 288 8.78 11.16 -0.34
N GLY A 289 9.64 12.12 -0.02
CA GLY A 289 10.05 13.19 -0.95
C GLY A 289 10.72 12.66 -2.20
N LEU A 290 11.54 11.61 -2.08
CA LEU A 290 12.16 10.92 -3.21
C LEU A 290 11.10 10.33 -4.17
N GLY A 291 10.03 9.75 -3.61
CA GLY A 291 8.91 9.24 -4.42
C GLY A 291 8.18 10.33 -5.19
N ASP A 292 7.92 11.47 -4.53
CA ASP A 292 7.28 12.62 -5.16
C ASP A 292 8.18 13.23 -6.24
N SER A 293 9.48 13.38 -6.00
CA SER A 293 10.45 13.94 -6.94
C SER A 293 10.67 13.01 -8.16
N LEU A 294 10.76 11.69 -7.97
CA LEU A 294 10.80 10.72 -9.07
C LEU A 294 9.52 10.76 -9.92
N ARG A 295 8.36 10.94 -9.28
CA ARG A 295 7.09 11.09 -9.99
C ARG A 295 7.05 12.40 -10.81
N LEU A 296 7.59 13.49 -10.30
CA LEU A 296 7.72 14.76 -11.04
C LEU A 296 8.65 14.59 -12.24
N LEU A 297 9.80 13.91 -12.10
CA LEU A 297 10.69 13.57 -13.22
C LEU A 297 9.96 12.74 -14.28
N LEU A 298 9.22 11.72 -13.88
CA LEU A 298 8.46 10.88 -14.81
C LEU A 298 7.38 11.69 -15.56
N ARG A 299 6.66 12.57 -14.85
CA ARG A 299 5.69 13.47 -15.49
C ARG A 299 6.35 14.44 -16.45
N ALA A 300 7.46 15.07 -16.05
CA ALA A 300 8.23 15.95 -16.93
C ALA A 300 8.68 15.23 -18.21
N LYS A 301 9.10 13.96 -18.09
CA LYS A 301 9.52 13.12 -19.22
C LYS A 301 8.40 12.72 -20.17
N LEU A 302 7.20 12.41 -19.63
CA LEU A 302 6.07 11.91 -20.43
C LEU A 302 5.18 13.01 -20.98
N GLU A 303 4.92 14.05 -20.17
CA GLU A 303 3.94 15.10 -20.44
C GLU A 303 4.59 16.44 -20.79
N GLY A 304 5.93 16.59 -20.56
CA GLY A 304 6.66 17.83 -20.74
C GLY A 304 6.63 18.75 -19.51
N ALA A 305 7.39 19.86 -19.60
CA ALA A 305 7.53 20.84 -18.50
C ALA A 305 6.20 21.50 -18.10
N ASP A 306 5.28 21.69 -19.05
CA ASP A 306 3.98 22.34 -18.81
C ASP A 306 3.10 21.53 -17.85
N ALA A 307 3.31 20.22 -17.72
CA ALA A 307 2.61 19.38 -16.77
C ALA A 307 2.96 19.65 -15.29
N LEU A 308 3.98 20.45 -15.03
CA LEU A 308 4.47 20.80 -13.69
C LEU A 308 3.98 22.17 -13.21
N GLU A 309 2.81 22.65 -13.66
CA GLU A 309 2.24 23.96 -13.30
C GLU A 309 2.17 24.24 -11.79
N ALA A 310 2.01 23.20 -10.97
CA ALA A 310 1.97 23.31 -9.50
C ALA A 310 3.35 23.42 -8.83
N VAL A 311 4.43 23.35 -9.61
CA VAL A 311 5.82 23.48 -9.14
C VAL A 311 6.34 24.88 -9.46
N ALA A 312 7.18 25.43 -8.59
CA ALA A 312 7.77 26.76 -8.84
C ALA A 312 8.55 26.77 -10.17
N SER A 313 8.44 27.86 -10.93
CA SER A 313 8.94 27.93 -12.31
C SER A 313 10.46 27.66 -12.46
N HIS A 314 11.27 27.97 -11.44
CA HIS A 314 12.71 27.67 -11.44
C HIS A 314 12.99 26.17 -11.26
N LEU A 315 12.17 25.47 -10.50
CA LEU A 315 12.28 24.01 -10.29
C LEU A 315 11.77 23.25 -11.51
N THR A 316 10.71 23.74 -12.17
CA THR A 316 10.15 23.11 -13.37
C THR A 316 11.20 22.93 -14.47
N LYS A 317 12.02 23.96 -14.73
CA LYS A 317 13.11 23.87 -15.72
C LYS A 317 14.12 22.81 -15.35
N ARG A 318 14.52 22.76 -14.07
CA ARG A 318 15.52 21.81 -13.59
C ARG A 318 15.03 20.37 -13.63
N TYR A 319 13.74 20.16 -13.29
CA TYR A 319 13.11 18.84 -13.47
C TYR A 319 13.06 18.40 -14.94
N ALA A 320 12.75 19.33 -15.86
CA ALA A 320 12.73 19.02 -17.29
C ALA A 320 14.13 18.67 -17.82
N GLU A 321 15.17 19.41 -17.44
CA GLU A 321 16.56 19.13 -17.84
C GLU A 321 17.05 17.77 -17.31
N LEU A 322 16.75 17.46 -16.04
CA LEU A 322 17.11 16.17 -15.45
C LEU A 322 16.31 15.01 -16.05
N ALA A 323 15.02 15.22 -16.36
CA ALA A 323 14.19 14.20 -16.96
C ALA A 323 14.72 13.71 -18.32
N GLU A 324 15.41 14.57 -19.08
CA GLU A 324 16.04 14.16 -20.34
C GLU A 324 17.18 13.14 -20.13
N ARG A 325 17.80 13.14 -18.96
CA ARG A 325 18.93 12.23 -18.62
C ARG A 325 18.48 10.85 -18.16
N PHE A 326 17.18 10.69 -17.82
CA PHE A 326 16.61 9.41 -17.40
C PHE A 326 15.81 8.76 -18.53
N ASP A 327 15.82 7.43 -18.56
CA ASP A 327 14.88 6.64 -19.35
C ASP A 327 13.58 6.42 -18.57
N VAL A 328 12.44 6.34 -19.28
CA VAL A 328 11.12 6.09 -18.68
C VAL A 328 11.10 4.76 -17.93
N GLY A 329 11.73 3.72 -18.50
CA GLY A 329 11.82 2.41 -17.88
C GLY A 329 12.60 2.42 -16.57
N ASP A 330 13.67 3.24 -16.49
CA ASP A 330 14.47 3.38 -15.28
C ASP A 330 13.68 4.08 -14.18
N LEU A 331 12.99 5.18 -14.50
CA LEU A 331 12.13 5.88 -13.54
C LEU A 331 11.00 5.00 -13.01
N LEU A 332 10.38 4.18 -13.87
CA LEU A 332 9.35 3.22 -13.45
C LEU A 332 9.92 2.14 -12.53
N ARG A 333 11.12 1.62 -12.81
CA ARG A 333 11.79 0.64 -11.94
C ARG A 333 12.15 1.22 -10.58
N MET A 334 12.65 2.46 -10.53
CA MET A 334 12.94 3.17 -9.28
C MET A 334 11.67 3.39 -8.46
N LEU A 335 10.58 3.87 -9.09
CA LEU A 335 9.30 4.07 -8.41
C LEU A 335 8.70 2.76 -7.90
N SER A 336 8.78 1.67 -8.68
CA SER A 336 8.30 0.35 -8.25
C SER A 336 9.09 -0.17 -7.05
N ALA A 337 10.43 -0.08 -7.10
CA ALA A 337 11.30 -0.50 -6.01
C ALA A 337 11.05 0.34 -4.73
N LEU A 338 10.78 1.65 -4.88
CA LEU A 338 10.45 2.53 -3.76
C LEU A 338 9.08 2.18 -3.16
N ALA A 339 8.09 1.83 -3.99
CA ALA A 339 6.77 1.40 -3.53
C ALA A 339 6.82 0.07 -2.76
N GLU A 340 7.67 -0.87 -3.21
CA GLU A 340 7.88 -2.14 -2.53
C GLU A 340 8.69 -2.00 -1.24
N PHE A 341 9.57 -1.01 -1.17
CA PHE A 341 10.52 -0.80 -0.07
C PHE A 341 9.86 -0.65 1.30
N ASP A 342 8.71 0.02 1.38
CA ASP A 342 7.96 0.20 2.63
C ASP A 342 6.54 -0.38 2.58
N ALA A 343 6.23 -1.28 1.64
CA ALA A 343 4.90 -1.86 1.48
C ALA A 343 4.34 -2.50 2.77
N ASP A 344 5.22 -3.13 3.56
CA ASP A 344 4.88 -3.78 4.84
C ASP A 344 5.15 -2.88 6.07
N GLY A 345 5.52 -1.62 5.88
CA GLY A 345 5.93 -0.70 6.95
C GLY A 345 7.22 -1.13 7.68
N ARG A 346 8.06 -1.97 7.04
CA ARG A 346 9.32 -2.45 7.62
C ARG A 346 10.34 -1.34 7.77
N PHE A 347 10.41 -0.45 6.79
CA PHE A 347 11.33 0.67 6.82
C PHE A 347 11.06 1.58 8.03
N ARG A 348 9.80 1.98 8.24
CA ARG A 348 9.40 2.83 9.37
C ARG A 348 9.65 2.20 10.74
N LYS A 349 9.62 0.88 10.85
CA LYS A 349 9.82 0.13 12.09
C LYS A 349 11.27 -0.28 12.31
N SER A 350 12.14 -0.07 11.34
CA SER A 350 13.54 -0.50 11.39
C SER A 350 14.38 0.47 12.20
N GLU A 351 15.22 -0.06 13.07
CA GLU A 351 16.27 0.71 13.74
C GLU A 351 17.46 1.02 12.80
N GLN A 352 17.50 0.41 11.62
CA GLN A 352 18.59 0.54 10.64
C GLN A 352 18.13 1.24 9.35
N GLN A 353 17.33 2.28 9.49
CA GLN A 353 16.78 3.05 8.34
C GLN A 353 17.89 3.56 7.41
N ARG A 354 19.04 4.00 7.96
CA ARG A 354 20.20 4.47 7.20
C ARG A 354 20.68 3.41 6.21
N ILE A 355 20.94 2.19 6.67
CA ILE A 355 21.45 1.11 5.83
C ILE A 355 20.44 0.76 4.74
N LEU A 356 19.15 0.74 5.07
CA LEU A 356 18.09 0.44 4.11
C LEU A 356 18.02 1.48 2.98
N ILE A 357 18.16 2.77 3.30
CA ILE A 357 18.23 3.86 2.30
C ILE A 357 19.51 3.74 1.46
N GLU A 358 20.67 3.52 2.08
CA GLU A 358 21.93 3.31 1.35
C GLU A 358 21.80 2.19 0.32
N VAL A 359 21.26 1.03 0.72
CA VAL A 359 21.04 -0.11 -0.19
C VAL A 359 20.06 0.23 -1.32
N LEU A 360 18.97 0.95 -1.02
CA LEU A 360 18.01 1.36 -2.04
C LEU A 360 18.66 2.29 -3.07
N LEU A 361 19.38 3.31 -2.61
CA LEU A 361 20.04 4.29 -3.49
C LEU A 361 21.19 3.65 -4.30
N LEU A 362 21.94 2.72 -3.69
CA LEU A 362 22.96 1.94 -4.42
C LEU A 362 22.32 1.10 -5.53
N ARG A 363 21.16 0.45 -5.26
CA ARG A 363 20.41 -0.25 -6.32
C ARG A 363 20.05 0.70 -7.46
N PHE A 364 19.64 1.93 -7.16
CA PHE A 364 19.31 2.93 -8.20
C PHE A 364 20.55 3.37 -8.98
N ALA A 365 21.67 3.65 -8.31
CA ALA A 365 22.93 4.02 -8.96
C ALA A 365 23.53 2.90 -9.82
N MET A 366 23.22 1.64 -9.49
CA MET A 366 23.73 0.44 -10.19
C MET A 366 22.70 -0.15 -11.17
N LEU A 367 21.54 0.48 -11.39
CA LEU A 367 20.56 0.03 -12.37
C LEU A 367 21.20 -0.05 -13.77
N ASP A 368 21.10 -1.22 -14.41
CA ASP A 368 21.45 -1.35 -15.83
C ASP A 368 20.44 -0.53 -16.66
N ARG A 369 20.95 0.32 -17.56
CA ARG A 369 20.08 1.10 -18.44
C ARG A 369 19.21 0.17 -19.27
N THR A 370 17.95 0.52 -19.42
CA THR A 370 17.05 -0.14 -20.36
C THR A 370 17.62 0.10 -21.76
N VAL A 371 18.11 -0.96 -22.39
CA VAL A 371 18.64 -0.87 -23.73
C VAL A 371 17.48 -1.13 -24.67
N ASP A 372 17.14 -0.13 -25.47
CA ASP A 372 16.16 -0.27 -26.54
C ASP A 372 16.80 -1.13 -27.65
N LEU A 373 16.37 -2.40 -27.71
CA LEU A 373 16.91 -3.37 -28.67
C LEU A 373 16.65 -2.92 -30.10
N GLU A 374 15.58 -2.21 -30.38
CA GLU A 374 15.25 -1.66 -31.70
C GLU A 374 16.28 -0.62 -32.11
N ARG A 375 16.66 0.31 -31.23
CA ARG A 375 17.73 1.29 -31.47
C ARG A 375 19.09 0.67 -31.63
N LEU A 376 19.40 -0.42 -30.93
CA LEU A 376 20.65 -1.16 -31.13
C LEU A 376 20.68 -1.87 -32.49
N ILE A 377 19.56 -2.45 -32.90
CA ILE A 377 19.44 -3.11 -34.20
C ILE A 377 19.54 -2.07 -35.34
N GLU A 378 18.89 -0.91 -35.20
CA GLU A 378 19.01 0.20 -36.14
C GLU A 378 20.42 0.76 -36.20
N ALA A 379 21.09 0.95 -35.07
CA ALA A 379 22.48 1.41 -35.01
C ALA A 379 23.48 0.37 -35.59
N ALA A 380 23.22 -0.91 -35.37
CA ALA A 380 24.01 -1.99 -35.96
C ALA A 380 23.73 -2.15 -37.46
N GLY A 381 22.52 -1.89 -37.94
CA GLY A 381 22.14 -1.91 -39.35
C GLY A 381 22.62 -0.70 -40.14
N SER A 382 22.97 0.41 -39.49
CA SER A 382 23.51 1.62 -40.12
C SER A 382 25.05 1.69 -40.13
N ALA A 383 25.74 0.71 -39.55
CA ALA A 383 27.21 0.59 -39.68
C ALA A 383 27.54 0.08 -41.07
N GLU A 384 27.75 1.00 -42.02
CA GLU A 384 28.28 0.71 -43.34
C GLU A 384 29.62 -0.03 -43.24
N GLU A 385 29.76 -1.11 -44.08
CA GLU A 385 31.01 -1.81 -44.30
C GLU A 385 32.15 -0.83 -44.64
N PRO A 386 33.31 -0.92 -44.02
CA PRO A 386 34.47 -0.14 -44.48
C PRO A 386 34.92 -0.66 -45.84
N ALA A 387 34.81 0.20 -46.84
CA ALA A 387 35.29 -0.01 -48.19
C ALA A 387 36.75 -0.52 -48.20
N ALA A 388 36.95 -1.77 -48.53
CA ALA A 388 38.28 -2.35 -48.81
C ALA A 388 38.81 -1.78 -50.11
N LYS A 389 39.81 -0.91 -50.04
CA LYS A 389 40.64 -0.49 -51.16
C LYS A 389 41.54 -1.64 -51.58
N GLY A 390 41.51 -1.88 -52.90
CA GLY A 390 42.07 -2.98 -53.63
C GLY A 390 43.56 -3.24 -53.50
N ALA A 391 43.90 -4.48 -53.79
CA ALA A 391 45.19 -4.88 -54.33
C ALA A 391 44.96 -5.94 -55.40
N THR A 392 45.43 -5.63 -56.57
CA THR A 392 45.50 -6.42 -57.83
C THR A 392 46.35 -7.68 -57.70
N GLY A 393 45.86 -8.78 -58.28
CA GLY A 393 46.70 -9.99 -58.48
C GLY A 393 45.95 -11.04 -59.28
N SER A 394 46.33 -11.16 -60.52
CA SER A 394 45.92 -12.05 -61.64
C SER A 394 46.02 -13.55 -61.36
N GLY A 395 45.14 -14.34 -61.97
CA GLY A 395 45.37 -15.75 -62.23
C GLY A 395 44.18 -16.65 -62.42
N GLY A 396 43.65 -16.81 -63.54
CA GLY A 396 43.23 -17.87 -64.43
C GLY A 396 42.46 -19.09 -63.86
N GLY A 397 41.40 -19.47 -64.59
CA GLY A 397 40.95 -20.84 -64.68
C GLY A 397 39.42 -21.06 -64.53
N GLU A 398 38.75 -21.01 -65.68
CA GLU A 398 37.69 -21.90 -66.19
C GLU A 398 36.86 -22.70 -65.12
N GLY A 399 35.56 -22.61 -65.08
CA GLY A 399 34.62 -23.11 -66.02
C GLY A 399 33.37 -23.62 -65.31
N ALA A 400 32.32 -23.37 -65.97
CA ALA A 400 31.07 -24.07 -65.98
C ALA A 400 29.84 -23.37 -65.35
N LYS A 401 28.97 -23.11 -66.28
CA LYS A 401 27.67 -22.41 -66.20
C LYS A 401 26.51 -23.26 -65.67
N PRO A 402 25.31 -22.71 -65.63
CA PRO A 402 24.30 -22.83 -64.56
C PRO A 402 23.04 -23.55 -65.04
N ILE A 403 22.22 -23.98 -64.14
CA ILE A 403 20.80 -24.34 -64.38
C ILE A 403 20.07 -24.17 -63.04
N GLY A 404 18.96 -23.52 -62.84
CA GLY A 404 17.87 -23.12 -63.68
C GLY A 404 16.70 -22.91 -62.72
N ARG A 405 16.01 -21.79 -62.88
CA ARG A 405 14.72 -21.45 -62.24
C ARG A 405 13.69 -22.54 -62.42
N ARG A 406 12.80 -22.76 -61.40
CA ARG A 406 11.34 -22.83 -61.67
C ARG A 406 10.53 -22.57 -60.40
N ARG A 407 9.60 -21.66 -60.56
CA ARG A 407 8.39 -21.36 -59.80
C ARG A 407 7.32 -22.45 -60.03
N ALA A 408 6.51 -22.74 -59.03
CA ALA A 408 5.05 -22.99 -59.09
C ALA A 408 4.56 -23.31 -57.66
N THR A 409 3.78 -22.47 -57.06
CA THR A 409 2.30 -22.41 -56.98
C THR A 409 1.60 -23.65 -56.42
N GLU A 410 0.96 -23.43 -55.26
CA GLU A 410 -0.35 -23.90 -54.80
C GLU A 410 -0.66 -25.41 -54.75
N GLN A 411 -1.02 -25.92 -53.60
CA GLN A 411 -2.39 -26.15 -53.14
C GLN A 411 -2.45 -27.05 -51.90
N ARG A 412 -3.33 -26.59 -51.00
CA ARG A 412 -4.10 -27.27 -49.94
C ARG A 412 -4.10 -28.81 -49.91
N SER A 413 -3.85 -29.38 -48.74
CA SER A 413 -4.90 -30.06 -47.95
C SER A 413 -4.28 -30.86 -46.79
N GLY A 414 -4.87 -30.68 -45.63
CA GLY A 414 -4.92 -31.31 -44.36
C GLY A 414 -4.34 -32.72 -44.17
N LYS A 415 -3.68 -32.84 -43.03
CA LYS A 415 -3.97 -33.84 -42.02
C LYS A 415 -2.95 -33.72 -40.87
N THR A 416 -3.49 -33.49 -39.68
CA THR A 416 -3.03 -33.95 -38.36
C THR A 416 -1.76 -34.77 -38.34
N GLY A 417 -0.75 -34.19 -37.67
CA GLY A 417 0.42 -34.87 -37.22
C GLY A 417 0.89 -34.24 -35.91
N ARG A 418 0.51 -34.83 -34.80
CA ARG A 418 0.95 -34.56 -33.44
C ARG A 418 2.45 -34.79 -33.35
N PRO A 419 3.27 -33.88 -32.82
CA PRO A 419 4.64 -34.23 -32.49
C PRO A 419 4.63 -35.10 -31.22
N SER A 420 5.26 -36.24 -31.29
CA SER A 420 5.49 -37.17 -30.19
C SER A 420 6.30 -36.52 -29.08
N ALA A 421 5.79 -36.65 -27.85
CA ALA A 421 6.47 -36.34 -26.61
C ALA A 421 7.74 -37.20 -26.42
N PRO A 422 8.78 -36.68 -25.74
CA PRO A 422 9.89 -37.48 -25.29
C PRO A 422 9.46 -38.46 -24.22
N PRO A 423 10.15 -39.61 -24.04
CA PRO A 423 9.74 -40.65 -23.12
C PRO A 423 9.82 -40.20 -21.67
N ALA A 424 8.78 -40.50 -20.91
CA ALA A 424 8.67 -40.21 -19.50
C ALA A 424 9.72 -41.03 -18.69
N PRO A 425 10.38 -40.43 -17.69
CA PRO A 425 11.06 -41.20 -16.66
C PRO A 425 9.97 -41.74 -15.70
N GLY A 426 9.80 -43.04 -15.66
CA GLY A 426 9.04 -43.69 -14.62
C GLY A 426 9.71 -43.43 -13.27
N GLY A 427 9.04 -42.68 -12.41
CA GLY A 427 9.58 -42.33 -11.10
C GLY A 427 8.49 -42.37 -10.03
N ASP A 428 8.52 -43.40 -9.21
CA ASP A 428 7.72 -43.57 -7.97
C ASP A 428 8.23 -42.64 -6.83
N SER A 429 8.89 -41.52 -7.14
CA SER A 429 9.48 -40.67 -6.13
C SER A 429 8.67 -39.36 -5.92
N VAL A 430 8.68 -38.86 -4.70
CA VAL A 430 8.09 -37.55 -4.34
C VAL A 430 8.68 -36.41 -5.21
N ALA A 431 9.94 -36.55 -5.65
CA ALA A 431 10.60 -35.61 -6.54
C ALA A 431 9.91 -35.53 -7.91
N SER A 432 9.61 -36.69 -8.53
CA SER A 432 8.88 -36.74 -9.80
C SER A 432 7.45 -36.19 -9.68
N ALA A 433 6.80 -36.38 -8.54
CA ALA A 433 5.49 -35.82 -8.26
C ALA A 433 5.54 -34.28 -8.12
N LYS A 434 6.58 -33.72 -7.51
CA LYS A 434 6.81 -32.27 -7.41
C LYS A 434 7.04 -31.65 -8.79
N GLU A 435 7.86 -32.27 -9.63
CA GLU A 435 8.10 -31.81 -10.99
C GLU A 435 6.82 -31.83 -11.84
N ALA A 436 6.05 -32.92 -11.77
CA ALA A 436 4.76 -33.05 -12.44
C ALA A 436 3.77 -31.97 -11.97
N TRP A 437 3.69 -31.73 -10.65
CA TRP A 437 2.86 -30.69 -10.03
C TRP A 437 3.22 -29.29 -10.56
N HIS A 438 4.49 -28.91 -10.52
CA HIS A 438 4.95 -27.61 -11.02
C HIS A 438 4.71 -27.46 -12.53
N SER A 439 4.89 -28.52 -13.29
CA SER A 439 4.64 -28.52 -14.74
C SER A 439 3.17 -28.34 -15.08
N VAL A 440 2.24 -28.96 -14.32
CA VAL A 440 0.78 -28.79 -14.50
C VAL A 440 0.32 -27.39 -14.12
N ILE A 441 0.87 -26.81 -13.06
CA ILE A 441 0.54 -25.44 -12.62
C ILE A 441 1.05 -24.39 -13.61
N ALA A 442 2.21 -24.64 -14.25
CA ALA A 442 2.75 -23.75 -15.27
C ALA A 442 2.00 -23.83 -16.60
N ASP A 443 1.25 -24.90 -16.84
CA ASP A 443 0.49 -25.11 -18.07
C ASP A 443 -0.84 -24.34 -18.03
N GLY A 444 -0.89 -23.20 -18.73
CA GLY A 444 -2.06 -22.31 -18.76
C GLY A 444 -3.31 -22.88 -19.43
N GLN A 445 -3.28 -24.13 -19.95
CA GLN A 445 -4.44 -24.77 -20.57
C GLN A 445 -5.31 -25.57 -19.59
N VAL A 446 -4.74 -25.95 -18.44
CA VAL A 446 -5.41 -26.81 -17.44
C VAL A 446 -6.21 -25.97 -16.44
N LEU A 447 -5.69 -24.82 -16.08
CA LEU A 447 -6.22 -23.95 -15.02
C LEU A 447 -6.76 -22.63 -15.56
N ARG A 448 -7.76 -22.04 -14.89
CA ARG A 448 -8.25 -20.69 -15.21
C ARG A 448 -7.20 -19.64 -14.84
N PRO A 449 -7.19 -18.45 -15.50
CA PRO A 449 -6.31 -17.34 -15.10
C PRO A 449 -6.45 -17.04 -13.60
N GLY A 450 -5.33 -17.05 -12.87
CA GLY A 450 -5.28 -16.84 -11.40
C GLY A 450 -5.25 -18.10 -10.55
N GLN A 451 -5.83 -19.22 -10.97
CA GLN A 451 -5.79 -20.49 -10.21
C GLN A 451 -4.37 -21.06 -10.11
N GLY A 452 -3.57 -20.93 -11.18
CA GLY A 452 -2.16 -21.35 -11.18
C GLY A 452 -1.31 -20.58 -10.15
N ILE A 453 -1.57 -19.31 -9.95
CA ILE A 453 -0.87 -18.49 -8.93
C ILE A 453 -1.23 -18.96 -7.52
N ALA A 454 -2.53 -19.21 -7.27
CA ALA A 454 -3.01 -19.70 -5.98
C ALA A 454 -2.39 -21.06 -5.59
N LEU A 455 -2.17 -21.94 -6.58
CA LEU A 455 -1.61 -23.28 -6.37
C LEU A 455 -0.07 -23.30 -6.24
N ARG A 456 0.65 -22.21 -6.56
CA ARG A 456 2.11 -22.14 -6.35
C ARG A 456 2.52 -22.21 -4.88
N ALA A 457 1.66 -21.75 -3.98
CA ALA A 457 1.89 -21.80 -2.55
C ALA A 457 1.61 -23.18 -1.92
N VAL A 458 1.05 -24.13 -2.67
CA VAL A 458 0.71 -25.48 -2.22
C VAL A 458 1.94 -26.38 -2.32
N GLN A 459 2.28 -27.07 -1.24
CA GLN A 459 3.45 -27.95 -1.19
C GLN A 459 3.05 -29.42 -1.31
N VAL A 460 3.67 -30.12 -2.25
CA VAL A 460 3.57 -31.59 -2.34
C VAL A 460 4.49 -32.19 -1.27
N THR A 461 3.90 -32.89 -0.30
CA THR A 461 4.61 -33.44 0.85
C THR A 461 4.93 -34.93 0.69
N ASP A 462 4.02 -35.72 0.10
CA ASP A 462 4.21 -37.16 -0.03
C ASP A 462 3.46 -37.69 -1.27
N LEU A 463 3.92 -38.86 -1.77
CA LEU A 463 3.26 -39.64 -2.81
C LEU A 463 3.20 -41.08 -2.39
N ARG A 464 2.02 -41.52 -1.98
CA ARG A 464 1.80 -42.88 -1.46
C ARG A 464 1.78 -43.93 -2.57
N PRO A 465 2.10 -45.20 -2.25
CA PRO A 465 2.11 -46.29 -3.23
C PRO A 465 0.75 -46.53 -3.92
N ASP A 466 -0.35 -46.21 -3.26
CA ASP A 466 -1.73 -46.34 -3.76
C ASP A 466 -2.15 -45.21 -4.72
N GLY A 467 -1.24 -44.26 -5.04
CA GLY A 467 -1.50 -43.15 -5.93
C GLY A 467 -2.08 -41.93 -5.22
N GLU A 468 -2.11 -41.88 -3.89
CA GLU A 468 -2.53 -40.71 -3.13
C GLU A 468 -1.40 -39.68 -3.05
N LEU A 469 -1.62 -38.51 -3.68
CA LEU A 469 -0.73 -37.36 -3.63
C LEU A 469 -1.11 -36.45 -2.46
N VAL A 470 -0.27 -36.41 -1.43
CA VAL A 470 -0.51 -35.60 -0.23
C VAL A 470 0.02 -34.18 -0.46
N VAL A 471 -0.85 -33.18 -0.35
CA VAL A 471 -0.51 -31.78 -0.51
C VAL A 471 -0.82 -31.00 0.75
N ALA A 472 0.16 -30.25 1.27
CA ALA A 472 -0.01 -29.38 2.41
C ALA A 472 -0.51 -28.00 1.95
N VAL A 473 -1.64 -27.57 2.51
CA VAL A 473 -2.26 -26.29 2.22
C VAL A 473 -2.94 -25.72 3.47
N GLY A 474 -2.71 -24.44 3.75
CA GLY A 474 -3.35 -23.76 4.90
C GLY A 474 -4.86 -23.61 4.68
N VAL A 475 -5.66 -23.83 5.72
CA VAL A 475 -7.11 -23.62 5.68
C VAL A 475 -7.41 -22.13 5.43
N GLY A 476 -8.33 -21.84 4.49
CA GLY A 476 -8.70 -20.46 4.13
C GLY A 476 -7.72 -19.73 3.20
N THR A 477 -6.71 -20.44 2.66
CA THR A 477 -5.83 -19.87 1.62
C THR A 477 -6.46 -19.99 0.23
N PRO A 478 -6.11 -19.12 -0.74
CA PRO A 478 -6.60 -19.23 -2.13
C PRO A 478 -6.31 -20.60 -2.75
N GLY A 479 -5.21 -21.27 -2.37
CA GLY A 479 -4.89 -22.62 -2.82
C GLY A 479 -5.85 -23.68 -2.29
N SER A 480 -6.30 -23.55 -1.04
CA SER A 480 -7.29 -24.49 -0.45
C SER A 480 -8.67 -24.34 -1.11
N GLU A 481 -9.08 -23.13 -1.44
CA GLU A 481 -10.36 -22.87 -2.13
C GLU A 481 -10.36 -23.46 -3.55
N VAL A 482 -9.27 -23.30 -4.30
CA VAL A 482 -9.11 -23.88 -5.64
C VAL A 482 -9.14 -25.41 -5.60
N LEU A 483 -8.52 -26.05 -4.60
CA LEU A 483 -8.52 -27.50 -4.43
C LEU A 483 -9.83 -28.06 -3.83
N ALA A 484 -10.64 -27.22 -3.20
CA ALA A 484 -11.99 -27.59 -2.75
C ALA A 484 -12.99 -27.65 -3.91
N GLU A 485 -12.72 -26.96 -5.02
CA GLU A 485 -13.57 -27.01 -6.22
C GLU A 485 -13.44 -28.37 -6.92
N ALA A 486 -14.47 -29.21 -6.85
CA ALA A 486 -14.45 -30.59 -7.34
C ALA A 486 -14.07 -30.72 -8.83
N VAL A 487 -14.46 -29.75 -9.67
CA VAL A 487 -14.15 -29.76 -11.10
C VAL A 487 -12.67 -29.49 -11.35
N THR A 488 -12.11 -28.49 -10.68
CA THR A 488 -10.67 -28.13 -10.80
C THR A 488 -9.79 -29.24 -10.26
N ARG A 489 -10.13 -29.80 -9.10
CA ARG A 489 -9.42 -30.92 -8.49
C ARG A 489 -9.37 -32.13 -9.40
N ARG A 490 -10.51 -32.51 -9.99
CA ARG A 490 -10.58 -33.67 -10.90
C ARG A 490 -9.74 -33.48 -12.16
N ARG A 491 -9.71 -32.26 -12.73
CA ARG A 491 -8.84 -31.94 -13.88
C ARG A 491 -7.36 -32.06 -13.53
N LEU A 492 -6.97 -31.60 -12.32
CA LEU A 492 -5.60 -31.74 -11.84
C LEU A 492 -5.22 -33.21 -11.64
N GLU A 493 -6.12 -34.02 -11.07
CA GLU A 493 -5.91 -35.45 -10.88
C GLU A 493 -5.78 -36.20 -12.22
N GLU A 494 -6.59 -35.88 -13.22
CA GLU A 494 -6.52 -36.43 -14.57
C GLU A 494 -5.19 -36.09 -15.27
N GLU A 495 -4.76 -34.82 -15.21
CA GLU A 495 -3.51 -34.37 -15.84
C GLU A 495 -2.27 -34.92 -15.15
N LEU A 496 -2.26 -34.95 -13.81
CA LEU A 496 -1.17 -35.56 -13.04
C LEU A 496 -1.10 -37.06 -13.28
N SER A 497 -2.25 -37.75 -13.41
CA SER A 497 -2.29 -39.17 -13.73
C SER A 497 -1.70 -39.46 -15.11
N GLY A 498 -1.96 -38.58 -16.09
CA GLY A 498 -1.36 -38.66 -17.44
C GLY A 498 0.15 -38.52 -17.43
N ARG A 499 0.69 -37.60 -16.62
CA ARG A 499 2.13 -37.28 -16.55
C ARG A 499 2.91 -38.31 -15.72
N LEU A 500 2.30 -38.85 -14.66
CA LEU A 500 2.93 -39.83 -13.77
C LEU A 500 2.67 -41.30 -14.18
N GLY A 501 1.81 -41.53 -15.19
CA GLY A 501 1.53 -42.86 -15.74
C GLY A 501 0.76 -43.80 -14.82
N ARG A 502 0.13 -43.26 -13.75
CA ARG A 502 -0.69 -44.00 -12.79
C ARG A 502 -1.84 -43.13 -12.28
N PRO A 503 -2.94 -43.72 -11.79
CA PRO A 503 -4.03 -42.95 -11.24
C PRO A 503 -3.60 -42.19 -9.98
N ILE A 504 -3.81 -40.87 -9.97
CA ILE A 504 -3.47 -39.98 -8.86
C ILE A 504 -4.75 -39.42 -8.25
N ARG A 505 -4.80 -39.37 -6.91
CA ARG A 505 -5.81 -38.67 -6.13
C ARG A 505 -5.14 -37.70 -5.19
N ILE A 506 -5.67 -36.46 -5.10
CA ILE A 506 -5.12 -35.41 -4.25
C ILE A 506 -5.78 -35.47 -2.89
N SER A 507 -4.98 -35.59 -1.82
CA SER A 507 -5.43 -35.44 -0.44
C SER A 507 -4.83 -34.21 0.20
N LEU A 508 -5.65 -33.45 0.95
CA LEU A 508 -5.28 -32.19 1.59
C LEU A 508 -4.91 -32.47 3.05
N VAL A 509 -3.77 -31.94 3.48
CA VAL A 509 -3.32 -31.98 4.87
C VAL A 509 -2.98 -30.59 5.34
N GLU A 510 -3.33 -30.24 6.57
CA GLU A 510 -2.90 -28.97 7.16
C GLU A 510 -1.38 -29.01 7.37
N PRO A 511 -0.68 -27.92 7.06
CA PRO A 511 0.74 -27.81 7.33
C PRO A 511 0.95 -27.85 8.85
N THR A 512 1.60 -28.91 9.35
CA THR A 512 1.96 -29.04 10.75
C THR A 512 2.96 -27.95 11.11
N ALA A 513 2.50 -26.96 11.87
CA ALA A 513 3.31 -25.84 12.33
C ALA A 513 4.53 -26.35 13.13
N GLY A 514 5.71 -26.14 12.56
CA GLY A 514 6.93 -25.92 13.31
C GLY A 514 7.64 -27.08 13.97
N ARG A 515 8.20 -28.01 13.16
CA ARG A 515 9.45 -28.74 13.52
C ARG A 515 10.19 -29.31 12.29
N ALA A 516 9.49 -29.58 11.21
CA ALA A 516 10.08 -30.22 10.01
C ALA A 516 10.81 -29.22 9.07
N SER A 517 10.46 -27.94 9.07
CA SER A 517 11.10 -26.96 8.18
C SER A 517 12.54 -26.60 8.61
N ARG A 518 12.80 -26.49 9.91
CA ARG A 518 14.15 -26.18 10.41
C ARG A 518 15.16 -27.29 10.14
N VAL A 519 14.77 -28.55 10.29
CA VAL A 519 15.67 -29.70 10.07
C VAL A 519 15.98 -29.91 8.58
N SER A 520 15.06 -29.60 7.65
CA SER A 520 15.31 -29.70 6.21
C SER A 520 16.09 -28.51 5.64
N GLU A 521 15.92 -27.32 6.20
CA GLU A 521 16.69 -26.13 5.85
C GLU A 521 18.13 -26.24 6.32
N ASP A 522 18.37 -26.69 7.57
CA ASP A 522 19.72 -26.90 8.10
C ASP A 522 20.47 -28.00 7.34
N SER A 523 19.81 -29.07 6.95
CA SER A 523 20.45 -30.12 6.12
C SER A 523 20.73 -29.64 4.69
N SER A 524 19.89 -28.80 4.11
CA SER A 524 20.10 -28.19 2.78
C SER A 524 21.23 -27.16 2.80
N ARG A 525 21.32 -26.35 3.88
CA ARG A 525 22.40 -25.39 4.08
C ARG A 525 23.75 -26.08 4.28
N LYS A 526 23.78 -27.13 5.07
CA LYS A 526 24.97 -27.95 5.29
C LYS A 526 25.49 -28.61 4.00
N GLN A 527 24.61 -29.14 3.17
CA GLN A 527 24.96 -29.68 1.86
C GLN A 527 25.42 -28.61 0.86
N LYS A 528 24.87 -27.40 0.91
CA LYS A 528 25.35 -26.27 0.12
C LYS A 528 26.74 -25.82 0.55
N LEU A 529 27.01 -25.78 1.86
CA LEU A 529 28.30 -25.43 2.43
C LEU A 529 29.37 -26.48 2.01
N GLU A 530 29.06 -27.78 2.15
CA GLU A 530 29.94 -28.87 1.74
C GLU A 530 30.29 -28.79 0.25
N ARG A 531 29.34 -28.45 -0.64
CA ARG A 531 29.61 -28.26 -2.08
C ARG A 531 30.45 -27.03 -2.43
N LEU A 532 30.31 -25.94 -1.67
CA LEU A 532 31.09 -24.71 -1.87
C LEU A 532 32.54 -24.88 -1.43
N VAL A 533 32.77 -25.77 -0.49
CA VAL A 533 34.07 -26.06 0.10
C VAL A 533 34.77 -27.27 -0.56
N GLU A 534 34.05 -28.03 -1.38
CA GLU A 534 34.56 -29.19 -2.12
C GLU A 534 35.57 -28.73 -3.19
N GLY A 535 36.86 -28.81 -2.88
CA GLY A 535 37.97 -28.47 -3.80
C GLY A 535 38.93 -27.39 -3.31
N ASP A 536 38.71 -26.79 -2.12
CA ASP A 536 39.56 -25.78 -1.54
C ASP A 536 39.88 -26.09 -0.06
N GLU A 537 41.09 -26.63 0.18
CA GLU A 537 41.56 -27.04 1.52
C GLU A 537 41.67 -25.88 2.51
N ASP A 538 41.96 -24.67 2.04
CA ASP A 538 42.07 -23.46 2.88
C ASP A 538 40.72 -22.98 3.33
N LEU A 539 39.69 -23.07 2.49
CA LEU A 539 38.29 -22.77 2.80
C LEU A 539 37.70 -23.79 3.78
N GLN A 540 38.07 -25.10 3.66
CA GLN A 540 37.66 -26.13 4.62
C GLN A 540 38.15 -25.84 6.03
N GLN A 541 39.43 -25.49 6.16
CA GLN A 541 40.02 -25.14 7.46
C GLN A 541 39.44 -23.86 8.07
N LEU A 542 39.00 -22.91 7.24
CA LEU A 542 38.36 -21.67 7.69
C LEU A 542 36.94 -21.91 8.22
N VAL A 543 36.16 -22.73 7.54
CA VAL A 543 34.80 -23.11 7.94
C VAL A 543 34.83 -23.90 9.26
N GLU A 544 35.76 -24.84 9.41
CA GLU A 544 35.93 -25.61 10.66
C GLU A 544 36.44 -24.75 11.84
N LYS A 545 37.36 -23.82 11.59
CA LYS A 545 37.95 -22.98 12.66
C LYS A 545 37.02 -21.87 13.14
N LEU A 546 36.13 -21.38 12.30
CA LEU A 546 35.26 -20.24 12.58
C LEU A 546 33.78 -20.60 12.74
N ASP A 547 33.45 -21.90 12.64
CA ASP A 547 32.07 -22.45 12.77
C ASP A 547 31.09 -21.65 11.90
N LEU A 548 31.45 -21.49 10.59
CA LEU A 548 30.69 -20.66 9.67
C LEU A 548 29.46 -21.38 9.14
N GLU A 549 28.31 -20.70 9.17
CA GLU A 549 27.06 -21.16 8.58
C GLU A 549 26.65 -20.26 7.40
N ILE A 550 25.91 -20.82 6.44
CA ILE A 550 25.32 -20.02 5.37
C ILE A 550 24.08 -19.31 5.92
N VAL A 551 24.11 -17.96 5.88
CA VAL A 551 22.96 -17.09 6.14
C VAL A 551 22.42 -16.63 4.78
N ASP A 552 21.15 -16.93 4.48
CA ASP A 552 20.50 -16.50 3.23
C ASP A 552 20.20 -14.99 3.26
#